data_feb02d104b326dde82e66380821c425c
#
_entry.id   feb02d104b326dde82e66380821c425c
#
_cell.length_a   1.000
_cell.length_b   1.000
_cell.length_c   1.000
_cell.angle_alpha   90.00
_cell.angle_beta   90.00
_cell.angle_gamma   90.00
#
_symmetry.space_group_name_H-M   'P 1'
#
loop_
_entity.id
_entity.type
_entity.pdbx_description
1 polymer ?
#
loop_
_entity_poly.entity_id
_entity_poly.type
_entity_poly.pdbx_seq_one_letter_code
_entity_poly.pdbx_strand_id
1 'polypeptide(L)'
;VEGLGYDVTSETDSELIVHLLHHELSSQTVGNTPLEAFRRTVEALRGSWAIAAIMVGYEQILVAREGAPLVIGRGYQKICVSSDVQPFYGSCSEVAFLNDGDVLSIEKDGIKSLIGSEIPEFEELVGTVEEEDKGLFPHMMLKEIHDQPTSLSNSISGRISADGYRAVLGGLELSPEQIMDL
;
A
#
# COMPACT_ATOMS: atom_id res chain seq x y z
N VAL A 1 19.07 -7.99 -11.87
CA VAL A 1 19.13 -6.88 -12.83
C VAL A 1 20.53 -6.70 -13.40
N GLU A 2 21.61 -6.77 -12.59
CA GLU A 2 22.99 -6.60 -13.04
C GLU A 2 23.43 -7.53 -14.19
N GLY A 3 22.83 -8.73 -14.29
CA GLY A 3 23.09 -9.68 -15.40
C GLY A 3 22.28 -9.43 -16.69
N LEU A 4 21.35 -8.46 -16.68
CA LEU A 4 20.44 -8.19 -17.80
C LEU A 4 20.93 -7.07 -18.74
N GLY A 5 22.09 -6.47 -18.47
CA GLY A 5 22.71 -5.45 -19.30
C GLY A 5 22.11 -4.05 -19.17
N TYR A 6 21.43 -3.75 -18.06
CA TYR A 6 20.95 -2.41 -17.73
C TYR A 6 21.97 -1.64 -16.91
N ASP A 7 22.18 -0.38 -17.27
CA ASP A 7 22.97 0.56 -16.47
C ASP A 7 22.07 1.12 -15.36
N VAL A 8 22.43 0.88 -14.10
CA VAL A 8 21.73 1.42 -12.93
C VAL A 8 22.39 2.75 -12.57
N THR A 9 21.60 3.82 -12.56
CA THR A 9 22.10 5.19 -12.40
C THR A 9 21.67 5.85 -11.09
N SER A 10 20.65 5.31 -10.43
CA SER A 10 20.14 5.83 -9.16
C SER A 10 20.45 4.90 -7.99
N GLU A 11 20.30 5.41 -6.77
CA GLU A 11 20.40 4.64 -5.54
C GLU A 11 19.05 4.06 -5.08
N THR A 12 17.98 4.19 -5.90
CA THR A 12 16.64 3.73 -5.55
C THR A 12 16.36 2.34 -6.11
N ASP A 13 15.69 1.51 -5.34
CA ASP A 13 15.20 0.19 -5.74
C ASP A 13 14.12 0.28 -6.85
N SER A 14 13.41 1.39 -6.93
CA SER A 14 12.40 1.64 -7.97
C SER A 14 12.97 1.56 -9.39
N GLU A 15 14.22 1.99 -9.62
CA GLU A 15 14.89 1.85 -10.92
C GLU A 15 15.08 0.38 -11.30
N LEU A 16 15.44 -0.46 -10.33
CA LEU A 16 15.60 -1.90 -10.56
C LEU A 16 14.28 -2.55 -10.96
N ILE A 17 13.17 -2.11 -10.36
CA ILE A 17 11.82 -2.59 -10.68
C ILE A 17 11.45 -2.22 -12.13
N VAL A 18 11.74 -0.97 -12.54
CA VAL A 18 11.50 -0.51 -13.92
C VAL A 18 12.31 -1.33 -14.93
N HIS A 19 13.60 -1.57 -14.66
CA HIS A 19 14.43 -2.38 -15.54
C HIS A 19 13.94 -3.83 -15.65
N LEU A 20 13.52 -4.42 -14.53
CA LEU A 20 12.97 -5.77 -14.53
C LEU A 20 11.67 -5.84 -15.31
N LEU A 21 10.76 -4.86 -15.12
CA LEU A 21 9.51 -4.77 -15.87
C LEU A 21 9.77 -4.63 -17.38
N HIS A 22 10.72 -3.78 -17.76
CA HIS A 22 11.10 -3.64 -19.16
C HIS A 22 11.66 -4.94 -19.74
N HIS A 23 12.48 -5.67 -18.98
CA HIS A 23 13.01 -6.96 -19.38
C HIS A 23 11.88 -7.98 -19.61
N GLU A 24 10.97 -8.10 -18.67
CA GLU A 24 9.83 -9.01 -18.75
C GLU A 24 8.89 -8.66 -19.91
N LEU A 25 8.66 -7.37 -20.16
CA LEU A 25 7.87 -6.90 -21.30
C LEU A 25 8.52 -7.25 -22.65
N SER A 26 9.84 -7.13 -22.71
CA SER A 26 10.62 -7.41 -23.92
C SER A 26 10.80 -8.90 -24.20
N SER A 27 10.45 -9.76 -23.24
CA SER A 27 10.55 -11.21 -23.42
C SER A 27 9.57 -11.69 -24.52
N GLN A 28 10.05 -12.59 -25.40
CA GLN A 28 9.26 -13.15 -26.49
C GLN A 28 8.32 -14.29 -26.04
N THR A 29 7.85 -14.25 -24.81
CA THR A 29 6.95 -15.28 -24.26
C THR A 29 5.57 -15.14 -24.90
N VAL A 30 5.01 -16.25 -25.38
CA VAL A 30 3.65 -16.28 -25.94
C VAL A 30 2.63 -15.84 -24.88
N GLY A 31 1.74 -14.91 -25.25
CA GLY A 31 0.75 -14.35 -24.32
C GLY A 31 1.29 -13.27 -23.38
N ASN A 32 2.46 -12.71 -23.68
CA ASN A 32 3.09 -11.66 -22.88
C ASN A 32 2.30 -10.35 -22.97
N THR A 33 1.39 -10.13 -22.03
CA THR A 33 0.70 -8.86 -21.84
C THR A 33 1.43 -7.99 -20.83
N PRO A 34 1.20 -6.66 -20.81
CA PRO A 34 1.75 -5.80 -19.77
C PRO A 34 1.43 -6.28 -18.35
N LEU A 35 0.22 -6.73 -18.10
CA LEU A 35 -0.20 -7.26 -16.82
C LEU A 35 0.57 -8.54 -16.44
N GLU A 36 0.78 -9.45 -17.40
CA GLU A 36 1.55 -10.67 -17.18
C GLU A 36 3.04 -10.41 -16.94
N ALA A 37 3.62 -9.45 -17.68
CA ALA A 37 5.00 -9.00 -17.44
C ALA A 37 5.16 -8.36 -16.06
N PHE A 38 4.18 -7.54 -15.66
CA PHE A 38 4.15 -6.90 -14.35
C PHE A 38 4.02 -7.94 -13.22
N ARG A 39 3.15 -8.95 -13.37
CA ARG A 39 3.04 -10.07 -12.42
C ARG A 39 4.39 -10.75 -12.20
N ARG A 40 5.08 -11.14 -13.28
CA ARG A 40 6.41 -11.77 -13.17
C ARG A 40 7.43 -10.86 -12.52
N THR A 41 7.34 -9.55 -12.78
CA THR A 41 8.20 -8.55 -12.13
C THR A 41 7.99 -8.55 -10.62
N VAL A 42 6.75 -8.43 -10.15
CA VAL A 42 6.47 -8.33 -8.70
C VAL A 42 6.71 -9.64 -7.97
N GLU A 43 6.54 -10.79 -8.61
CA GLU A 43 6.87 -12.11 -8.03
C GLU A 43 8.37 -12.27 -7.73
N ALA A 44 9.23 -11.53 -8.42
CA ALA A 44 10.67 -11.54 -8.16
C ALA A 44 11.08 -10.64 -6.99
N LEU A 45 10.20 -9.75 -6.54
CA LEU A 45 10.47 -8.82 -5.44
C LEU A 45 10.46 -9.53 -4.09
N ARG A 46 11.12 -8.91 -3.12
CA ARG A 46 11.14 -9.37 -1.72
C ARG A 46 10.93 -8.17 -0.81
N GLY A 47 10.31 -8.41 0.35
CA GLY A 47 10.02 -7.36 1.32
C GLY A 47 8.63 -6.76 1.16
N SER A 48 8.43 -5.57 1.69
CA SER A 48 7.15 -4.85 1.67
C SER A 48 7.18 -3.76 0.61
N TRP A 49 6.20 -3.76 -0.28
CA TRP A 49 6.11 -2.82 -1.39
C TRP A 49 4.66 -2.58 -1.82
N ALA A 50 4.41 -1.42 -2.42
CA ALA A 50 3.19 -1.08 -3.15
C ALA A 50 3.59 -0.31 -4.41
N ILE A 51 3.13 -0.77 -5.56
CA ILE A 51 3.58 -0.28 -6.86
C ILE A 51 2.38 0.14 -7.69
N ALA A 52 2.46 1.35 -8.27
CA ALA A 52 1.62 1.78 -9.37
C ALA A 52 2.54 2.13 -10.55
N ALA A 53 2.39 1.43 -11.66
CA ALA A 53 3.23 1.59 -12.84
C ALA A 53 2.43 2.06 -14.05
N ILE A 54 2.97 3.02 -14.78
CA ILE A 54 2.48 3.46 -16.10
C ILE A 54 3.56 3.23 -17.14
N MET A 55 3.16 2.93 -18.35
CA MET A 55 4.08 2.63 -19.44
C MET A 55 3.70 3.42 -20.68
N VAL A 56 4.71 3.96 -21.34
CA VAL A 56 4.52 4.67 -22.61
C VAL A 56 3.95 3.71 -23.67
N GLY A 57 2.88 4.13 -24.35
CA GLY A 57 2.21 3.34 -25.38
C GLY A 57 1.10 2.42 -24.86
N TYR A 58 0.85 2.39 -23.55
CA TYR A 58 -0.24 1.62 -22.95
C TYR A 58 -1.17 2.54 -22.13
N GLU A 59 -2.48 2.44 -22.37
CA GLU A 59 -3.49 3.25 -21.67
C GLU A 59 -4.02 2.50 -20.43
N GLN A 60 -3.11 2.14 -19.52
CA GLN A 60 -3.42 1.42 -18.31
C GLN A 60 -2.48 1.83 -17.17
N ILE A 61 -2.94 1.63 -15.94
CA ILE A 61 -2.13 1.69 -14.73
C ILE A 61 -2.07 0.28 -14.17
N LEU A 62 -0.88 -0.25 -14.00
CA LEU A 62 -0.67 -1.54 -13.34
C LEU A 62 -0.44 -1.29 -11.85
N VAL A 63 -1.13 -2.05 -11.01
CA VAL A 63 -1.03 -1.91 -9.55
C VAL A 63 -0.83 -3.27 -8.91
N ALA A 64 0.02 -3.30 -7.88
CA ALA A 64 0.24 -4.49 -7.07
C ALA A 64 0.79 -4.11 -5.71
N ARG A 65 0.57 -4.97 -4.71
CA ARG A 65 1.10 -4.75 -3.36
C ARG A 65 1.50 -6.04 -2.65
N GLU A 66 2.41 -5.88 -1.69
CA GLU A 66 2.79 -6.88 -0.70
C GLU A 66 3.21 -6.14 0.58
N GLY A 67 2.53 -6.37 1.71
CA GLY A 67 2.85 -5.79 3.01
C GLY A 67 2.56 -4.28 3.17
N ALA A 68 2.78 -3.45 2.14
CA ALA A 68 2.48 -2.03 2.16
C ALA A 68 1.04 -1.74 1.66
N PRO A 69 0.34 -0.72 2.18
CA PRO A 69 -1.04 -0.43 1.78
C PRO A 69 -1.12 0.11 0.35
N LEU A 70 -2.19 -0.30 -0.37
CA LEU A 70 -2.56 0.27 -1.65
C LEU A 70 -4.08 0.22 -1.80
N VAL A 71 -4.69 1.33 -2.19
CA VAL A 71 -6.13 1.53 -2.29
C VAL A 71 -6.46 2.10 -3.66
N ILE A 72 -7.55 1.62 -4.26
CA ILE A 72 -8.12 2.16 -5.48
C ILE A 72 -9.36 2.95 -5.12
N GLY A 73 -9.43 4.22 -5.51
CA GLY A 73 -10.61 5.07 -5.38
C GLY A 73 -11.34 5.17 -6.71
N ARG A 74 -12.66 5.02 -6.71
CA ARG A 74 -13.53 5.19 -7.87
C ARG A 74 -14.41 6.43 -7.68
N GLY A 75 -14.35 7.35 -8.64
CA GLY A 75 -15.18 8.54 -8.71
C GLY A 75 -15.86 8.69 -10.06
N TYR A 76 -16.54 9.82 -10.28
CA TYR A 76 -17.18 10.10 -11.55
C TYR A 76 -16.12 10.22 -12.66
N GLN A 77 -16.15 9.30 -13.62
CA GLN A 77 -15.24 9.21 -14.78
C GLN A 77 -13.74 9.18 -14.41
N LYS A 78 -13.39 8.71 -13.22
CA LYS A 78 -11.99 8.60 -12.81
C LYS A 78 -11.77 7.42 -11.87
N ILE A 79 -10.56 6.90 -11.94
CA ILE A 79 -10.02 5.96 -10.96
C ILE A 79 -8.69 6.56 -10.46
N CYS A 80 -8.48 6.50 -9.17
CA CYS A 80 -7.29 6.99 -8.50
C CYS A 80 -6.64 5.86 -7.70
N VAL A 81 -5.34 5.96 -7.48
CA VAL A 81 -4.57 5.00 -6.67
C VAL A 81 -3.79 5.77 -5.62
N SER A 82 -3.80 5.29 -4.40
CA SER A 82 -3.07 5.89 -3.27
C SER A 82 -2.73 4.83 -2.23
N SER A 83 -1.78 5.12 -1.36
CA SER A 83 -1.51 4.31 -0.17
C SER A 83 -2.51 4.55 0.98
N ASP A 84 -3.33 5.60 0.90
CA ASP A 84 -4.30 6.00 1.91
C ASP A 84 -5.61 6.47 1.25
N VAL A 85 -6.73 6.43 1.99
CA VAL A 85 -8.05 6.87 1.53
C VAL A 85 -8.22 8.39 1.56
N GLN A 86 -7.44 9.11 2.35
CA GLN A 86 -7.58 10.56 2.54
C GLN A 86 -7.60 11.35 1.22
N PRO A 87 -6.74 11.09 0.22
CA PRO A 87 -6.77 11.81 -1.05
C PRO A 87 -8.05 11.58 -1.87
N PHE A 88 -8.87 10.59 -1.51
CA PHE A 88 -10.07 10.24 -2.26
C PHE A 88 -11.31 11.01 -1.81
N TYR A 89 -11.33 11.51 -0.58
CA TYR A 89 -12.44 12.31 -0.08
C TYR A 89 -12.73 13.51 -0.99
N GLY A 90 -14.02 13.74 -1.24
CA GLY A 90 -14.47 14.79 -2.16
C GLY A 90 -14.20 14.53 -3.64
N SER A 91 -13.53 13.43 -3.99
CA SER A 91 -13.15 13.10 -5.35
C SER A 91 -13.56 11.71 -5.81
N CYS A 92 -13.69 10.76 -4.92
CA CYS A 92 -14.16 9.42 -5.16
C CYS A 92 -15.37 9.13 -4.27
N SER A 93 -16.24 8.22 -4.70
CA SER A 93 -17.41 7.77 -3.97
C SER A 93 -17.25 6.36 -3.39
N GLU A 94 -16.33 5.61 -3.93
CA GLU A 94 -16.07 4.23 -3.54
C GLU A 94 -14.56 3.96 -3.47
N VAL A 95 -14.18 3.01 -2.63
CA VAL A 95 -12.80 2.56 -2.48
C VAL A 95 -12.73 1.03 -2.46
N ALA A 96 -11.61 0.50 -2.92
CA ALA A 96 -11.27 -0.91 -2.81
C ALA A 96 -9.85 -1.06 -2.27
N PHE A 97 -9.69 -1.83 -1.22
CA PHE A 97 -8.39 -2.14 -0.63
C PHE A 97 -7.81 -3.38 -1.30
N LEU A 98 -6.59 -3.28 -1.77
CA LEU A 98 -5.90 -4.44 -2.33
C LEU A 98 -5.41 -5.35 -1.20
N ASN A 99 -5.43 -6.65 -1.45
CA ASN A 99 -4.81 -7.66 -0.61
C ASN A 99 -3.36 -7.89 -1.01
N ASP A 100 -2.59 -8.53 -0.13
CA ASP A 100 -1.24 -8.96 -0.47
C ASP A 100 -1.29 -9.97 -1.62
N GLY A 101 -0.43 -9.75 -2.62
CA GLY A 101 -0.39 -10.54 -3.84
C GLY A 101 -1.35 -10.12 -4.94
N ASP A 102 -2.23 -9.13 -4.72
CA ASP A 102 -3.09 -8.60 -5.79
C ASP A 102 -2.25 -7.94 -6.88
N VAL A 103 -2.55 -8.29 -8.15
CA VAL A 103 -1.93 -7.72 -9.35
C VAL A 103 -3.02 -7.37 -10.35
N LEU A 104 -3.25 -6.08 -10.56
CA LEU A 104 -4.38 -5.57 -11.34
C LEU A 104 -3.93 -4.61 -12.43
N SER A 105 -4.73 -4.51 -13.49
CA SER A 105 -4.66 -3.47 -14.51
C SER A 105 -5.90 -2.59 -14.43
N ILE A 106 -5.70 -1.31 -14.31
CA ILE A 106 -6.74 -0.28 -14.36
C ILE A 106 -6.75 0.30 -15.75
N GLU A 107 -7.83 0.11 -16.48
CA GLU A 107 -8.02 0.56 -17.86
C GLU A 107 -9.24 1.48 -17.95
N LYS A 108 -9.45 2.12 -19.11
CA LYS A 108 -10.61 3.02 -19.32
C LYS A 108 -11.96 2.35 -19.14
N ASP A 109 -12.04 1.07 -19.50
CA ASP A 109 -13.26 0.24 -19.47
C ASP A 109 -13.43 -0.52 -18.14
N GLY A 110 -12.49 -0.40 -17.21
CA GLY A 110 -12.59 -1.02 -15.89
C GLY A 110 -11.28 -1.55 -15.35
N ILE A 111 -11.40 -2.39 -14.35
CA ILE A 111 -10.27 -3.06 -13.69
C ILE A 111 -10.23 -4.49 -14.16
N LYS A 112 -9.05 -4.96 -14.51
CA LYS A 112 -8.78 -6.34 -14.94
C LYS A 112 -7.81 -6.99 -13.97
N SER A 113 -8.04 -8.25 -13.68
CA SER A 113 -7.11 -9.14 -12.98
C SER A 113 -6.66 -10.26 -13.90
N LEU A 114 -5.64 -10.97 -13.53
CA LEU A 114 -5.26 -12.22 -14.17
C LEU A 114 -6.28 -13.32 -13.83
N ILE A 115 -6.38 -14.33 -14.71
CA ILE A 115 -7.28 -15.47 -14.48
C ILE A 115 -6.97 -16.10 -13.12
N GLY A 116 -7.99 -16.22 -12.29
CA GLY A 116 -7.90 -16.79 -10.94
C GLY A 116 -7.62 -15.79 -9.80
N SER A 117 -7.42 -14.52 -10.12
CA SER A 117 -7.35 -13.44 -9.11
C SER A 117 -8.70 -12.71 -9.08
N GLU A 118 -9.15 -12.39 -7.88
CA GLU A 118 -10.39 -11.61 -7.69
C GLU A 118 -10.09 -10.11 -7.81
N ILE A 119 -11.07 -9.37 -8.32
CA ILE A 119 -11.03 -7.90 -8.25
C ILE A 119 -11.58 -7.53 -6.86
N PRO A 120 -10.87 -6.71 -6.07
CA PRO A 120 -11.34 -6.30 -4.76
C PRO A 120 -12.74 -5.65 -4.81
N GLU A 121 -13.59 -5.97 -3.85
CA GLU A 121 -14.90 -5.35 -3.73
C GLU A 121 -14.76 -3.86 -3.40
N PHE A 122 -15.58 -3.05 -4.08
CA PHE A 122 -15.66 -1.62 -3.79
C PHE A 122 -16.69 -1.37 -2.71
N GLU A 123 -16.31 -0.62 -1.70
CA GLU A 123 -17.16 -0.14 -0.64
C GLU A 123 -17.38 1.37 -0.72
N GLU A 124 -18.51 1.86 -0.23
CA GLU A 124 -18.81 3.30 -0.21
C GLU A 124 -17.81 4.05 0.67
N LEU A 125 -17.18 5.10 0.13
CA LEU A 125 -16.30 5.97 0.88
C LEU A 125 -17.13 6.94 1.73
N VAL A 126 -17.42 6.54 2.96
CA VAL A 126 -18.16 7.36 3.94
C VAL A 126 -17.17 8.19 4.76
N GLY A 127 -17.38 9.50 4.78
CA GLY A 127 -16.56 10.43 5.56
C GLY A 127 -16.30 11.74 4.84
N THR A 128 -15.66 12.62 5.52
CA THR A 128 -15.16 13.89 4.97
C THR A 128 -13.67 13.97 5.23
N VAL A 129 -12.98 14.75 4.41
CA VAL A 129 -11.62 15.17 4.76
C VAL A 129 -11.72 15.84 6.13
N GLU A 130 -11.27 15.16 7.18
CA GLU A 130 -10.84 15.91 8.33
C GLU A 130 -9.62 16.69 7.82
N GLU A 131 -9.81 17.99 7.60
CA GLU A 131 -8.67 18.88 7.49
C GLU A 131 -7.89 18.69 8.78
N GLU A 132 -6.88 17.83 8.75
CA GLU A 132 -5.92 17.77 9.84
C GLU A 132 -5.31 19.15 9.94
N ASP A 133 -5.87 19.94 10.86
CA ASP A 133 -5.41 21.28 11.12
C ASP A 133 -3.96 21.19 11.58
N LYS A 134 -3.05 21.73 10.79
CA LYS A 134 -1.63 21.85 11.16
C LYS A 134 -1.45 22.67 12.44
N GLY A 135 -2.50 23.38 12.87
CA GLY A 135 -2.42 24.32 13.97
C GLY A 135 -1.37 25.39 13.68
N LEU A 136 -0.46 25.62 14.62
CA LEU A 136 0.63 26.59 14.52
C LEU A 136 1.89 26.02 13.83
N PHE A 137 1.86 24.78 13.39
CA PHE A 137 3.04 24.13 12.79
C PHE A 137 3.14 24.40 11.28
N PRO A 138 4.34 24.65 10.74
CA PRO A 138 4.53 24.88 9.30
C PRO A 138 4.32 23.61 8.48
N HIS A 139 4.53 22.41 9.06
CA HIS A 139 4.43 21.11 8.41
C HIS A 139 3.70 20.11 9.29
N MET A 140 2.92 19.20 8.67
CA MET A 140 2.22 18.11 9.36
C MET A 140 3.18 17.22 10.15
N MET A 141 4.27 16.80 9.54
CA MET A 141 5.31 15.99 10.21
C MET A 141 5.80 16.62 11.50
N LEU A 142 5.98 17.93 11.53
CA LEU A 142 6.43 18.62 12.77
C LEU A 142 5.35 18.57 13.84
N LYS A 143 4.07 18.74 13.46
CA LYS A 143 2.94 18.56 14.37
C LYS A 143 2.93 17.13 14.94
N GLU A 144 3.01 16.12 14.09
CA GLU A 144 3.00 14.70 14.47
C GLU A 144 4.15 14.37 15.44
N ILE A 145 5.35 14.93 15.20
CA ILE A 145 6.48 14.78 16.14
C ILE A 145 6.12 15.34 17.52
N HIS A 146 5.48 16.51 17.58
CA HIS A 146 5.06 17.11 18.84
C HIS A 146 3.88 16.40 19.51
N ASP A 147 3.05 15.73 18.73
CA ASP A 147 1.90 14.95 19.22
C ASP A 147 2.30 13.57 19.75
N GLN A 148 3.51 13.08 19.45
CA GLN A 148 3.98 11.74 19.86
C GLN A 148 3.83 11.46 21.37
N PRO A 149 4.19 12.38 22.31
CA PRO A 149 4.03 12.11 23.73
C PRO A 149 2.57 11.83 24.12
N THR A 150 1.63 12.58 23.53
CA THR A 150 0.19 12.41 23.76
C THR A 150 -0.30 11.09 23.13
N SER A 151 0.09 10.80 21.90
CA SER A 151 -0.27 9.58 21.18
C SER A 151 0.24 8.32 21.89
N LEU A 152 1.50 8.35 22.36
CA LEU A 152 2.06 7.26 23.17
C LEU A 152 1.30 7.11 24.49
N SER A 153 1.04 8.20 25.21
CA SER A 153 0.28 8.18 26.46
C SER A 153 -1.09 7.56 26.27
N ASN A 154 -1.80 7.94 25.19
CA ASN A 154 -3.11 7.37 24.86
C ASN A 154 -3.03 5.89 24.50
N SER A 155 -2.01 5.49 23.75
CA SER A 155 -1.82 4.10 23.31
C SER A 155 -1.54 3.14 24.47
N ILE A 156 -0.84 3.60 25.51
CA ILE A 156 -0.51 2.79 26.69
C ILE A 156 -1.51 2.99 27.85
N SER A 157 -2.45 3.94 27.71
CA SER A 157 -3.45 4.22 28.72
C SER A 157 -4.28 2.97 29.03
N GLY A 158 -4.36 2.61 30.33
CA GLY A 158 -5.03 1.41 30.79
C GLY A 158 -4.29 0.09 30.50
N ARG A 159 -3.11 0.16 29.84
CA ARG A 159 -2.27 -1.02 29.56
C ARG A 159 -1.04 -1.12 30.44
N ILE A 160 -0.86 -0.17 31.34
CA ILE A 160 0.19 -0.17 32.37
C ILE A 160 -0.49 -0.10 33.73
N SER A 161 -0.03 -0.93 34.66
CA SER A 161 -0.51 -0.90 36.05
C SER A 161 -0.23 0.45 36.72
N ALA A 162 -1.01 0.80 37.74
CA ALA A 162 -0.88 2.09 38.44
C ALA A 162 0.51 2.31 39.08
N ASP A 163 1.23 1.24 39.37
CA ASP A 163 2.61 1.27 39.86
C ASP A 163 3.68 1.42 38.76
N GLY A 164 3.26 1.34 37.48
CA GLY A 164 4.13 1.47 36.32
C GLY A 164 5.00 0.28 35.99
N TYR A 165 4.89 -0.82 36.72
CA TYR A 165 5.81 -1.97 36.61
C TYR A 165 5.26 -3.18 35.82
N ARG A 166 3.98 -3.18 35.47
CA ARG A 166 3.32 -4.32 34.82
C ARG A 166 2.48 -3.90 33.63
N ALA A 167 2.52 -4.71 32.57
CA ALA A 167 1.57 -4.58 31.48
C ALA A 167 0.20 -5.16 31.92
N VAL A 168 -0.87 -4.42 31.60
CA VAL A 168 -2.26 -4.83 31.81
C VAL A 168 -2.88 -5.06 30.41
N LEU A 169 -2.96 -6.30 29.99
CA LEU A 169 -3.50 -6.69 28.69
C LEU A 169 -4.89 -7.27 28.88
N GLY A 170 -5.88 -6.40 29.05
CA GLY A 170 -7.26 -6.75 29.41
C GLY A 170 -8.04 -7.64 28.44
N GLY A 171 -7.43 -8.09 27.34
CA GLY A 171 -8.02 -9.05 26.40
C GLY A 171 -7.27 -10.37 26.31
N LEU A 172 -6.18 -10.54 27.04
CA LEU A 172 -5.42 -11.77 27.10
C LEU A 172 -5.66 -12.45 28.46
N GLU A 173 -6.46 -13.50 28.46
CA GLU A 173 -6.66 -14.38 29.62
C GLU A 173 -5.43 -15.30 29.83
N LEU A 174 -4.25 -14.70 29.97
CA LEU A 174 -3.03 -15.45 30.28
C LEU A 174 -2.81 -15.49 31.80
N SER A 175 -2.57 -16.66 32.32
CA SER A 175 -2.14 -16.78 33.71
C SER A 175 -0.72 -16.21 33.90
N PRO A 176 -0.33 -15.80 35.13
CA PRO A 176 1.02 -15.33 35.40
C PRO A 176 2.11 -16.35 35.01
N GLU A 177 1.82 -17.66 35.08
CA GLU A 177 2.73 -18.71 34.66
C GLU A 177 2.90 -18.75 33.17
N GLN A 178 1.82 -18.58 32.39
CA GLN A 178 1.87 -18.49 30.91
C GLN A 178 2.60 -17.24 30.41
N ILE A 179 2.57 -16.15 31.16
CA ILE A 179 3.31 -14.91 30.83
C ILE A 179 4.82 -15.11 31.08
N MET A 180 5.20 -15.95 32.02
CA MET A 180 6.61 -16.21 32.33
C MET A 180 7.28 -17.21 31.37
N ASP A 181 6.49 -17.94 30.59
CA ASP A 181 6.96 -18.91 29.60
C ASP A 181 7.03 -18.34 28.16
N LEU A 182 6.71 -17.03 27.97
CA LEU A 182 6.86 -16.29 26.72
C LEU A 182 8.23 -15.59 26.63
#